data_28262fe27d7824e572326b292eab853b
#
_entry.id   28262fe27d7824e572326b292eab853b
#
_cell.length_a   1.000
_cell.length_b   1.000
_cell.length_c   1.000
_cell.angle_alpha   90.00
_cell.angle_beta   90.00
_cell.angle_gamma   90.00
#
_symmetry.space_group_name_H-M   'P 1'
#
loop_
_entity.id
_entity.type
_entity.pdbx_description
1 polymer ?
#
loop_
_entity_poly.entity_id
_entity_poly.type
_entity_poly.pdbx_seq_one_letter_code
_entity_poly.pdbx_strand_id
1 'polypeptide(L)'
;MPDTKKTFNSISRVYNLINNIISLGKHKKWKKRLVLGHAIKGNVLDIATGTGDIVYLIEEYWKESTLYATDPSNKMLEIAIKRNVKENVIFSESYCEDLHFNNSFFDFVTISFGIRNTKSINNALTECKRVMKKGATLKIMEFSKSENIFLSLLTTTYLFLIIPFIGLLFGKFKEYYYLSSSISNFYTPKQFEEILLDSGFKIKEIDTFNLGLVTIYTVTKP
;
A
#
# COMPACT_ATOMS: atom_id res chain seq x y z
N MET A 1 -12.28 -12.37 -8.26
CA MET A 1 -11.69 -11.02 -8.26
C MET A 1 -11.25 -10.69 -9.68
N PRO A 2 -11.38 -9.44 -10.15
CA PRO A 2 -10.75 -9.04 -11.38
C PRO A 2 -9.23 -9.22 -11.29
N ASP A 3 -8.58 -9.45 -12.43
CA ASP A 3 -7.13 -9.56 -12.53
C ASP A 3 -6.51 -8.21 -12.14
N THR A 4 -6.02 -8.11 -10.91
CA THR A 4 -5.47 -6.86 -10.35
C THR A 4 -4.29 -6.34 -11.18
N LYS A 5 -3.43 -7.23 -11.70
CA LYS A 5 -2.33 -6.87 -12.60
C LYS A 5 -2.85 -6.16 -13.86
N LYS A 6 -3.87 -6.70 -14.52
CA LYS A 6 -4.49 -6.07 -15.71
C LYS A 6 -5.12 -4.72 -15.36
N THR A 7 -5.82 -4.64 -14.24
CA THR A 7 -6.44 -3.40 -13.76
C THR A 7 -5.40 -2.30 -13.59
N PHE A 8 -4.33 -2.57 -12.84
CA PHE A 8 -3.28 -1.57 -12.58
C PHE A 8 -2.46 -1.24 -13.83
N ASN A 9 -2.20 -2.22 -14.70
CA ASN A 9 -1.59 -1.95 -16.01
C ASN A 9 -2.41 -0.95 -16.83
N SER A 10 -3.75 -1.03 -16.79
CA SER A 10 -4.63 -0.17 -17.61
C SER A 10 -4.67 1.28 -17.13
N ILE A 11 -4.50 1.52 -15.83
CA ILE A 11 -4.57 2.87 -15.24
C ILE A 11 -3.21 3.52 -15.02
N SER A 12 -2.12 2.82 -15.23
CA SER A 12 -0.77 3.25 -14.83
C SER A 12 -0.43 4.69 -15.25
N ARG A 13 -0.79 5.10 -16.47
CA ARG A 13 -0.50 6.44 -17.01
C ARG A 13 -1.27 7.57 -16.33
N VAL A 14 -2.48 7.30 -15.86
CA VAL A 14 -3.36 8.30 -15.23
C VAL A 14 -3.45 8.14 -13.71
N TYR A 15 -2.82 7.10 -13.17
CA TYR A 15 -2.92 6.70 -11.77
C TYR A 15 -2.62 7.83 -10.80
N ASN A 16 -1.47 8.48 -10.95
CA ASN A 16 -1.06 9.56 -10.04
C ASN A 16 -1.96 10.79 -10.15
N LEU A 17 -2.40 11.14 -11.37
CA LEU A 17 -3.30 12.26 -11.60
C LEU A 17 -4.64 12.03 -10.92
N ILE A 18 -5.27 10.88 -11.20
CA ILE A 18 -6.60 10.58 -10.64
C ILE A 18 -6.51 10.43 -9.12
N ASN A 19 -5.50 9.74 -8.58
CA ASN A 19 -5.32 9.64 -7.13
C ASN A 19 -5.13 11.00 -6.47
N ASN A 20 -4.46 11.94 -7.13
CA ASN A 20 -4.32 13.30 -6.63
C ASN A 20 -5.69 14.02 -6.59
N ILE A 21 -6.53 13.83 -7.61
CA ILE A 21 -7.88 14.40 -7.68
C ILE A 21 -8.77 13.79 -6.59
N ILE A 22 -8.90 12.45 -6.53
CA ILE A 22 -9.81 11.78 -5.60
C ILE A 22 -9.39 11.92 -4.14
N SER A 23 -8.12 12.13 -3.84
CA SER A 23 -7.65 12.35 -2.47
C SER A 23 -7.49 13.84 -2.10
N LEU A 24 -7.76 14.74 -3.04
CA LEU A 24 -7.46 16.18 -2.91
C LEU A 24 -5.98 16.41 -2.48
N GLY A 25 -5.07 15.59 -3.00
CA GLY A 25 -3.64 15.62 -2.68
C GLY A 25 -3.26 15.08 -1.30
N LYS A 26 -4.24 14.68 -0.46
CA LYS A 26 -3.97 14.20 0.91
C LYS A 26 -3.13 12.92 0.96
N HIS A 27 -3.22 12.06 -0.06
CA HIS A 27 -2.44 10.82 -0.15
C HIS A 27 -0.93 11.07 0.00
N LYS A 28 -0.41 12.22 -0.45
CA LYS A 28 1.01 12.59 -0.31
C LYS A 28 1.40 12.76 1.17
N LYS A 29 0.52 13.41 1.97
CA LYS A 29 0.75 13.58 3.41
C LYS A 29 0.72 12.24 4.15
N TRP A 30 -0.21 11.34 3.78
CA TRP A 30 -0.28 10.01 4.39
C TRP A 30 0.95 9.18 4.06
N LYS A 31 1.38 9.16 2.78
CA LYS A 31 2.61 8.47 2.35
C LYS A 31 3.86 9.02 3.06
N LYS A 32 3.94 10.33 3.23
CA LYS A 32 5.02 10.95 4.00
C LYS A 32 5.00 10.48 5.47
N ARG A 33 3.82 10.40 6.12
CA ARG A 33 3.68 9.89 7.49
C ARG A 33 4.09 8.42 7.62
N LEU A 34 3.87 7.60 6.59
CA LEU A 34 4.29 6.20 6.57
C LEU A 34 5.82 6.07 6.74
N VAL A 35 6.57 6.96 6.07
CA VAL A 35 8.05 6.93 6.04
C VAL A 35 8.67 7.69 7.21
N LEU A 36 8.10 8.85 7.60
CA LEU A 36 8.65 9.68 8.66
C LEU A 36 8.60 9.01 10.04
N GLY A 37 9.51 9.46 10.93
CA GLY A 37 9.61 8.99 12.32
C GLY A 37 10.52 7.77 12.49
N HIS A 38 11.09 7.26 11.41
CA HIS A 38 12.08 6.18 11.43
C HIS A 38 13.25 6.56 10.52
N ALA A 39 14.45 6.28 10.95
CA ALA A 39 15.64 6.26 10.10
C ALA A 39 16.13 4.81 10.09
N ILE A 40 15.96 4.14 8.95
CA ILE A 40 16.31 2.74 8.82
C ILE A 40 17.66 2.62 8.11
N LYS A 41 18.54 1.81 8.70
CA LYS A 41 19.76 1.31 8.07
C LYS A 41 19.54 -0.16 7.72
N GLY A 42 19.97 -0.58 6.54
CA GLY A 42 19.86 -1.96 6.10
C GLY A 42 18.90 -2.16 4.92
N ASN A 43 18.35 -3.36 4.82
CA ASN A 43 17.51 -3.73 3.69
C ASN A 43 16.05 -3.34 3.93
N VAL A 44 15.50 -2.55 3.03
CA VAL A 44 14.09 -2.08 3.07
C VAL A 44 13.35 -2.61 1.87
N LEU A 45 12.14 -3.13 2.07
CA LEU A 45 11.26 -3.60 1.00
C LEU A 45 9.99 -2.75 0.94
N ASP A 46 9.67 -2.22 -0.23
CA ASP A 46 8.36 -1.62 -0.53
C ASP A 46 7.56 -2.58 -1.43
N ILE A 47 6.48 -3.14 -0.89
CA ILE A 47 5.60 -4.09 -1.58
C ILE A 47 4.41 -3.34 -2.17
N ALA A 48 3.99 -3.73 -3.38
CA ALA A 48 2.98 -3.02 -4.17
C ALA A 48 3.38 -1.54 -4.37
N THR A 49 4.62 -1.35 -4.81
CA THR A 49 5.26 -0.03 -4.94
C THR A 49 4.53 0.89 -5.92
N GLY A 50 3.75 0.33 -6.85
CA GLY A 50 3.04 1.09 -7.86
C GLY A 50 3.98 1.97 -8.69
N THR A 51 3.70 3.25 -8.73
CA THR A 51 4.52 4.25 -9.45
C THR A 51 5.72 4.78 -8.65
N GLY A 52 6.06 4.14 -7.50
CA GLY A 52 7.27 4.42 -6.73
C GLY A 52 7.19 5.60 -5.74
N ASP A 53 6.00 6.00 -5.30
CA ASP A 53 5.87 7.17 -4.40
C ASP A 53 6.53 6.94 -3.03
N ILE A 54 6.42 5.72 -2.47
CA ILE A 54 7.07 5.36 -1.19
C ILE A 54 8.57 5.22 -1.38
N VAL A 55 9.00 4.58 -2.46
CA VAL A 55 10.41 4.47 -2.86
C VAL A 55 11.08 5.85 -2.88
N TYR A 56 10.47 6.82 -3.57
CA TYR A 56 10.97 8.19 -3.63
C TYR A 56 11.13 8.82 -2.24
N LEU A 57 10.14 8.65 -1.36
CA LEU A 57 10.20 9.16 0.00
C LEU A 57 11.28 8.48 0.84
N ILE A 58 11.45 7.15 0.70
CA ILE A 58 12.51 6.42 1.40
C ILE A 58 13.89 6.91 0.93
N GLU A 59 14.11 7.08 -0.36
CA GLU A 59 15.35 7.63 -0.91
C GLU A 59 15.68 9.04 -0.40
N GLU A 60 14.63 9.86 -0.18
CA GLU A 60 14.79 11.21 0.36
C GLU A 60 15.22 11.20 1.83
N TYR A 61 14.57 10.33 2.64
CA TYR A 61 14.69 10.39 4.10
C TYR A 61 15.64 9.33 4.70
N TRP A 62 15.86 8.18 4.04
CA TRP A 62 16.65 7.05 4.57
C TRP A 62 17.85 6.73 3.68
N LYS A 63 18.83 7.62 3.67
CA LYS A 63 19.97 7.59 2.74
C LYS A 63 20.92 6.39 2.91
N GLU A 64 20.88 5.69 4.04
CA GLU A 64 21.79 4.58 4.38
C GLU A 64 21.12 3.21 4.18
N SER A 65 19.98 3.14 3.50
CA SER A 65 19.25 1.90 3.24
C SER A 65 19.49 1.39 1.81
N THR A 66 19.52 0.05 1.66
CA THR A 66 19.38 -0.61 0.36
C THR A 66 17.90 -0.88 0.12
N LEU A 67 17.37 -0.35 -0.96
CA LEU A 67 15.94 -0.35 -1.23
C LEU A 67 15.56 -1.37 -2.30
N TYR A 68 14.60 -2.20 -1.97
CA TYR A 68 13.95 -3.17 -2.85
C TYR A 68 12.50 -2.77 -3.03
N ALA A 69 11.99 -2.86 -4.26
CA ALA A 69 10.64 -2.45 -4.60
C ALA A 69 9.97 -3.48 -5.50
N THR A 70 8.77 -3.95 -5.12
CA THR A 70 8.07 -4.96 -5.89
C THR A 70 6.65 -4.54 -6.23
N ASP A 71 6.21 -4.91 -7.43
CA ASP A 71 4.81 -4.74 -7.87
C ASP A 71 4.47 -5.81 -8.92
N PRO A 72 3.28 -6.40 -8.94
CA PRO A 72 2.88 -7.35 -9.98
C PRO A 72 2.64 -6.69 -11.34
N SER A 73 2.48 -5.36 -11.39
CA SER A 73 2.24 -4.60 -12.61
C SER A 73 3.57 -4.09 -13.19
N ASN A 74 4.03 -4.69 -14.27
CA ASN A 74 5.23 -4.24 -14.99
C ASN A 74 5.11 -2.79 -15.48
N LYS A 75 3.91 -2.34 -15.89
CA LYS A 75 3.69 -0.94 -16.31
C LYS A 75 3.78 0.06 -15.17
N MET A 76 3.42 -0.34 -13.94
CA MET A 76 3.66 0.48 -12.75
C MET A 76 5.16 0.56 -12.45
N LEU A 77 5.87 -0.58 -12.50
CA LEU A 77 7.33 -0.62 -12.30
C LEU A 77 8.08 0.22 -13.32
N GLU A 78 7.70 0.17 -14.61
CA GLU A 78 8.32 1.03 -15.64
C GLU A 78 8.23 2.52 -15.28
N ILE A 79 7.11 2.96 -14.71
CA ILE A 79 6.93 4.35 -14.26
C ILE A 79 7.79 4.62 -13.02
N ALA A 80 7.81 3.69 -12.06
CA ALA A 80 8.61 3.81 -10.85
C ALA A 80 10.11 3.92 -11.19
N ILE A 81 10.62 3.05 -12.05
CA ILE A 81 12.02 3.06 -12.52
C ILE A 81 12.37 4.40 -13.19
N LYS A 82 11.50 4.90 -14.08
CA LYS A 82 11.74 6.18 -14.77
C LYS A 82 11.72 7.39 -13.84
N ARG A 83 11.00 7.33 -12.73
CA ARG A 83 10.92 8.40 -11.72
C ARG A 83 12.10 8.39 -10.75
N ASN A 84 12.68 7.21 -10.50
CA ASN A 84 13.77 7.04 -9.55
C ASN A 84 15.10 7.25 -10.26
N VAL A 85 15.75 8.35 -9.95
CA VAL A 85 17.01 8.78 -10.60
C VAL A 85 18.23 8.13 -9.93
N LYS A 86 18.06 7.55 -8.74
CA LYS A 86 19.15 6.92 -8.01
C LYS A 86 19.24 5.42 -8.36
N GLU A 87 20.44 4.98 -8.73
CA GLU A 87 20.71 3.60 -9.17
C GLU A 87 20.70 2.56 -8.04
N ASN A 88 20.32 2.93 -6.82
CA ASN A 88 20.42 2.08 -5.63
C ASN A 88 19.12 1.34 -5.28
N VAL A 89 18.10 1.39 -6.14
CA VAL A 89 16.82 0.69 -5.94
C VAL A 89 16.77 -0.56 -6.82
N ILE A 90 16.45 -1.69 -6.20
CA ILE A 90 16.31 -2.98 -6.89
C ILE A 90 14.82 -3.24 -7.10
N PHE A 91 14.37 -3.11 -8.36
CA PHE A 91 12.99 -3.36 -8.75
C PHE A 91 12.80 -4.80 -9.21
N SER A 92 11.68 -5.44 -8.81
CA SER A 92 11.31 -6.77 -9.27
C SER A 92 9.80 -6.94 -9.41
N GLU A 93 9.37 -7.75 -10.37
CA GLU A 93 7.97 -8.13 -10.52
C GLU A 93 7.67 -9.29 -9.57
N SER A 94 6.77 -9.08 -8.58
CA SER A 94 6.26 -10.14 -7.71
C SER A 94 4.92 -9.77 -7.08
N TYR A 95 4.15 -10.78 -6.70
CA TYR A 95 2.97 -10.65 -5.86
C TYR A 95 3.37 -10.63 -4.38
N CYS A 96 2.56 -9.98 -3.54
CA CYS A 96 2.79 -9.94 -2.09
C CYS A 96 2.76 -11.34 -1.45
N GLU A 97 2.00 -12.26 -2.04
CA GLU A 97 1.87 -13.66 -1.61
C GLU A 97 3.01 -14.58 -2.06
N ASP A 98 3.90 -14.08 -2.92
CA ASP A 98 5.01 -14.85 -3.50
C ASP A 98 6.20 -13.92 -3.75
N LEU A 99 6.95 -13.64 -2.68
CA LEU A 99 8.10 -12.74 -2.68
C LEU A 99 9.40 -13.53 -2.95
N HIS A 100 10.07 -13.21 -4.05
CA HIS A 100 11.30 -13.88 -4.47
C HIS A 100 12.54 -13.41 -3.69
N PHE A 101 12.45 -13.40 -2.35
CA PHE A 101 13.54 -13.02 -1.45
C PHE A 101 13.82 -14.11 -0.42
N ASN A 102 15.03 -14.12 0.10
CA ASN A 102 15.44 -15.03 1.16
C ASN A 102 14.68 -14.76 2.47
N ASN A 103 14.56 -15.78 3.30
CA ASN A 103 14.02 -15.63 4.64
C ASN A 103 14.87 -14.66 5.48
N SER A 104 14.22 -13.88 6.34
CA SER A 104 14.90 -13.00 7.31
C SER A 104 15.92 -12.05 6.67
N PHE A 105 15.54 -11.42 5.56
CA PHE A 105 16.42 -10.55 4.77
C PHE A 105 16.20 -9.06 5.04
N PHE A 106 14.95 -8.63 5.30
CA PHE A 106 14.59 -7.23 5.42
C PHE A 106 14.53 -6.75 6.87
N ASP A 107 15.06 -5.56 7.10
CA ASP A 107 15.01 -4.84 8.37
C ASP A 107 13.70 -4.03 8.50
N PHE A 108 13.11 -3.64 7.35
CA PHE A 108 11.87 -2.87 7.30
C PHE A 108 11.08 -3.22 6.04
N VAL A 109 9.76 -3.31 6.17
CA VAL A 109 8.85 -3.57 5.05
C VAL A 109 7.71 -2.55 5.05
N THR A 110 7.33 -2.07 3.87
CA THR A 110 6.17 -1.20 3.67
C THR A 110 5.19 -1.80 2.68
N ILE A 111 3.88 -1.57 2.92
CA ILE A 111 2.80 -1.80 1.97
C ILE A 111 1.88 -0.59 2.01
N SER A 112 1.71 0.09 0.88
CA SER A 112 0.87 1.28 0.78
C SER A 112 -0.27 1.09 -0.22
N PHE A 113 -1.52 0.98 0.28
CA PHE A 113 -2.73 0.78 -0.53
C PHE A 113 -2.69 -0.46 -1.43
N GLY A 114 -1.95 -1.50 -1.00
CA GLY A 114 -1.72 -2.72 -1.77
C GLY A 114 -2.37 -3.96 -1.19
N ILE A 115 -2.42 -4.09 0.15
CA ILE A 115 -2.80 -5.34 0.83
C ILE A 115 -4.24 -5.78 0.53
N ARG A 116 -5.18 -4.86 0.33
CA ARG A 116 -6.57 -5.17 -0.03
C ARG A 116 -6.73 -5.80 -1.40
N ASN A 117 -5.73 -5.68 -2.27
CA ASN A 117 -5.73 -6.20 -3.64
C ASN A 117 -5.08 -7.58 -3.76
N THR A 118 -4.61 -8.16 -2.66
CA THR A 118 -4.05 -9.52 -2.62
C THR A 118 -5.16 -10.56 -2.73
N LYS A 119 -4.85 -11.73 -3.26
CA LYS A 119 -5.80 -12.84 -3.34
C LYS A 119 -6.08 -13.44 -1.96
N SER A 120 -5.06 -13.42 -1.09
CA SER A 120 -5.11 -13.91 0.29
C SER A 120 -4.25 -13.01 1.18
N ILE A 121 -4.91 -12.26 2.06
CA ILE A 121 -4.22 -11.42 3.04
C ILE A 121 -3.35 -12.27 3.97
N ASN A 122 -3.83 -13.44 4.39
CA ASN A 122 -3.06 -14.33 5.26
C ASN A 122 -1.77 -14.83 4.59
N ASN A 123 -1.82 -15.19 3.30
CA ASN A 123 -0.62 -15.59 2.57
C ASN A 123 0.34 -14.41 2.41
N ALA A 124 -0.19 -13.22 2.08
CA ALA A 124 0.60 -12.01 1.96
C ALA A 124 1.31 -11.65 3.29
N LEU A 125 0.61 -11.72 4.43
CA LEU A 125 1.19 -11.48 5.75
C LEU A 125 2.21 -12.57 6.14
N THR A 126 1.97 -13.82 5.76
CA THR A 126 2.92 -14.92 5.96
C THR A 126 4.22 -14.67 5.18
N GLU A 127 4.12 -14.26 3.92
CA GLU A 127 5.28 -13.93 3.09
C GLU A 127 6.04 -12.70 3.63
N CYS A 128 5.31 -11.63 4.01
CA CYS A 128 5.93 -10.50 4.70
C CYS A 128 6.72 -10.95 5.92
N LYS A 129 6.11 -11.77 6.77
CA LYS A 129 6.76 -12.30 7.98
C LYS A 129 7.96 -13.18 7.64
N ARG A 130 7.89 -14.00 6.59
CA ARG A 130 9.00 -14.86 6.15
C ARG A 130 10.24 -14.05 5.78
N VAL A 131 10.06 -13.02 4.95
CA VAL A 131 11.18 -12.22 4.44
C VAL A 131 11.74 -11.22 5.47
N MET A 132 10.99 -10.87 6.51
CA MET A 132 11.43 -9.98 7.58
C MET A 132 12.39 -10.67 8.55
N LYS A 133 13.40 -9.94 9.01
CA LYS A 133 14.23 -10.34 10.16
C LYS A 133 13.42 -10.35 11.44
N LYS A 134 13.89 -11.08 12.45
CA LYS A 134 13.35 -10.98 13.83
C LYS A 134 13.51 -9.55 14.34
N GLY A 135 12.46 -8.99 14.93
CA GLY A 135 12.43 -7.61 15.40
C GLY A 135 12.22 -6.55 14.30
N ALA A 136 12.21 -6.94 13.02
CA ALA A 136 11.94 -6.03 11.90
C ALA A 136 10.53 -5.45 11.98
N THR A 137 10.36 -4.27 11.40
CA THR A 137 9.10 -3.53 11.38
C THR A 137 8.42 -3.66 10.02
N LEU A 138 7.11 -3.92 10.04
CA LEU A 138 6.21 -3.81 8.90
C LEU A 138 5.27 -2.63 9.11
N LYS A 139 5.17 -1.73 8.13
CA LYS A 139 4.16 -0.68 8.10
C LYS A 139 3.18 -0.91 6.95
N ILE A 140 1.91 -1.02 7.28
CA ILE A 140 0.83 -1.16 6.31
C ILE A 140 -0.04 0.09 6.36
N MET A 141 -0.17 0.80 5.26
CA MET A 141 -1.13 1.88 5.08
C MET A 141 -2.25 1.43 4.15
N GLU A 142 -3.48 1.49 4.65
CA GLU A 142 -4.63 1.06 3.84
C GLU A 142 -5.89 1.87 4.17
N PHE A 143 -6.83 1.87 3.25
CA PHE A 143 -8.17 2.36 3.53
C PHE A 143 -8.86 1.46 4.56
N SER A 144 -9.72 2.05 5.37
CA SER A 144 -10.47 1.35 6.40
C SER A 144 -11.95 1.71 6.33
N LYS A 145 -12.82 0.80 6.74
CA LYS A 145 -14.23 1.11 6.95
C LYS A 145 -14.37 1.97 8.20
N SER A 146 -15.20 3.02 8.13
CA SER A 146 -15.58 3.78 9.31
C SER A 146 -16.56 2.98 10.15
N GLU A 147 -16.34 2.93 11.46
CA GLU A 147 -17.29 2.37 12.44
C GLU A 147 -18.46 3.33 12.71
N ASN A 148 -18.31 4.60 12.38
CA ASN A 148 -19.36 5.59 12.49
C ASN A 148 -20.31 5.51 11.29
N ILE A 149 -21.59 5.24 11.54
CA ILE A 149 -22.61 5.01 10.51
C ILE A 149 -22.80 6.23 9.59
N PHE A 150 -22.73 7.44 10.14
CA PHE A 150 -22.87 8.69 9.37
C PHE A 150 -21.68 8.88 8.41
N LEU A 151 -20.47 8.68 8.90
CA LEU A 151 -19.26 8.75 8.08
C LEU A 151 -19.24 7.63 7.04
N SER A 152 -19.70 6.43 7.40
CA SER A 152 -19.82 5.31 6.48
C SER A 152 -20.76 5.64 5.32
N LEU A 153 -21.90 6.28 5.57
CA LEU A 153 -22.84 6.69 4.50
C LEU A 153 -22.21 7.73 3.56
N LEU A 154 -21.59 8.77 4.12
CA LEU A 154 -20.89 9.79 3.32
C LEU A 154 -19.77 9.19 2.49
N THR A 155 -18.97 8.30 3.08
CA THR A 155 -17.88 7.62 2.40
C THR A 155 -18.39 6.71 1.29
N THR A 156 -19.45 5.95 1.54
CA THR A 156 -20.08 5.07 0.54
C THR A 156 -20.60 5.88 -0.64
N THR A 157 -21.27 7.00 -0.39
CA THR A 157 -21.71 7.91 -1.44
C THR A 157 -20.53 8.42 -2.27
N TYR A 158 -19.46 8.86 -1.63
CA TYR A 158 -18.25 9.31 -2.30
C TYR A 158 -17.60 8.20 -3.15
N LEU A 159 -17.45 7.00 -2.59
CA LEU A 159 -16.85 5.85 -3.23
C LEU A 159 -17.64 5.43 -4.49
N PHE A 160 -18.97 5.35 -4.42
CA PHE A 160 -19.76 4.75 -5.51
C PHE A 160 -20.34 5.76 -6.50
N LEU A 161 -20.36 7.06 -6.17
CA LEU A 161 -20.78 8.10 -7.12
C LEU A 161 -19.60 8.91 -7.66
N ILE A 162 -18.77 9.46 -6.78
CA ILE A 162 -17.75 10.44 -7.20
C ILE A 162 -16.52 9.74 -7.82
N ILE A 163 -15.98 8.72 -7.18
CA ILE A 163 -14.77 8.04 -7.68
C ILE A 163 -14.99 7.38 -9.04
N PRO A 164 -16.06 6.59 -9.29
CA PRO A 164 -16.31 6.01 -10.60
C PRO A 164 -16.63 7.06 -11.66
N PHE A 165 -17.31 8.16 -11.27
CA PHE A 165 -17.59 9.27 -12.20
C PHE A 165 -16.29 9.95 -12.66
N ILE A 166 -15.36 10.21 -11.74
CA ILE A 166 -14.02 10.71 -12.11
C ILE A 166 -13.32 9.69 -13.02
N GLY A 167 -13.36 8.40 -12.68
CA GLY A 167 -12.83 7.34 -13.54
C GLY A 167 -13.42 7.34 -14.95
N LEU A 168 -14.73 7.59 -15.08
CA LEU A 168 -15.43 7.70 -16.37
C LEU A 168 -14.86 8.81 -17.24
N LEU A 169 -14.55 9.98 -16.67
CA LEU A 169 -13.97 11.11 -17.42
C LEU A 169 -12.61 10.77 -18.06
N PHE A 170 -11.91 9.77 -17.51
CA PHE A 170 -10.64 9.28 -18.04
C PHE A 170 -10.77 7.93 -18.80
N GLY A 171 -12.01 7.47 -19.07
CA GLY A 171 -12.25 6.19 -19.73
C GLY A 171 -11.87 4.97 -18.86
N LYS A 172 -11.90 5.12 -17.53
CA LYS A 172 -11.47 4.12 -16.53
C LYS A 172 -12.56 3.80 -15.49
N PHE A 173 -13.81 3.84 -15.89
CA PHE A 173 -14.95 3.60 -14.99
C PHE A 173 -14.85 2.26 -14.26
N LYS A 174 -14.55 1.16 -14.96
CA LYS A 174 -14.51 -0.19 -14.39
C LYS A 174 -13.42 -0.32 -13.32
N GLU A 175 -12.24 0.24 -13.57
CA GLU A 175 -11.09 0.18 -12.68
C GLU A 175 -11.34 1.01 -11.41
N TYR A 176 -11.98 2.17 -11.53
CA TYR A 176 -12.31 3.02 -10.38
C TYR A 176 -13.56 2.56 -9.63
N TYR A 177 -14.49 1.88 -10.28
CA TYR A 177 -15.55 1.15 -9.60
C TYR A 177 -14.99 -0.02 -8.79
N TYR A 178 -14.01 -0.77 -9.36
CA TYR A 178 -13.27 -1.79 -8.61
C TYR A 178 -12.55 -1.20 -7.39
N LEU A 179 -11.90 -0.05 -7.54
CA LEU A 179 -11.27 0.66 -6.42
C LEU A 179 -12.29 0.92 -5.30
N SER A 180 -13.45 1.48 -5.64
CA SER A 180 -14.52 1.77 -4.68
C SER A 180 -15.02 0.50 -3.98
N SER A 181 -15.26 -0.55 -4.75
CA SER A 181 -15.71 -1.86 -4.23
C SER A 181 -14.65 -2.47 -3.31
N SER A 182 -13.36 -2.44 -3.69
CA SER A 182 -12.29 -3.01 -2.87
C SER A 182 -12.12 -2.28 -1.53
N ILE A 183 -12.29 -0.95 -1.51
CA ILE A 183 -12.26 -0.16 -0.29
C ILE A 183 -13.48 -0.47 0.59
N SER A 184 -14.67 -0.48 -0.01
CA SER A 184 -15.93 -0.76 0.72
C SER A 184 -15.98 -2.17 1.32
N ASN A 185 -15.27 -3.14 0.75
CA ASN A 185 -15.22 -4.52 1.23
C ASN A 185 -14.03 -4.81 2.15
N PHE A 186 -13.15 -3.84 2.39
CA PHE A 186 -12.03 -4.01 3.30
C PHE A 186 -12.49 -3.97 4.78
N TYR A 187 -11.60 -4.15 5.70
CA TYR A 187 -11.85 -4.29 7.14
C TYR A 187 -11.97 -2.94 7.84
N THR A 188 -12.61 -2.93 9.01
CA THR A 188 -12.46 -1.85 9.98
C THR A 188 -11.06 -1.89 10.59
N PRO A 189 -10.57 -0.79 11.20
CA PRO A 189 -9.25 -0.79 11.85
C PRO A 189 -9.09 -1.91 12.86
N LYS A 190 -10.12 -2.17 13.69
CA LYS A 190 -10.11 -3.22 14.71
C LYS A 190 -10.06 -4.63 14.11
N GLN A 191 -10.86 -4.90 13.07
CA GLN A 191 -10.85 -6.20 12.39
C GLN A 191 -9.49 -6.50 11.75
N PHE A 192 -8.85 -5.49 11.14
CA PHE A 192 -7.54 -5.72 10.53
C PHE A 192 -6.43 -5.84 11.56
N GLU A 193 -6.53 -5.16 12.71
CA GLU A 193 -5.66 -5.38 13.86
C GLU A 193 -5.71 -6.83 14.35
N GLU A 194 -6.90 -7.41 14.51
CA GLU A 194 -7.09 -8.82 14.88
C GLU A 194 -6.40 -9.76 13.87
N ILE A 195 -6.55 -9.52 12.55
CA ILE A 195 -5.88 -10.30 11.51
C ILE A 195 -4.34 -10.21 11.64
N LEU A 196 -3.80 -9.04 11.96
CA LEU A 196 -2.36 -8.87 12.16
C LEU A 196 -1.85 -9.64 13.40
N LEU A 197 -2.60 -9.61 14.49
CA LEU A 197 -2.31 -10.37 15.72
C LEU A 197 -2.37 -11.89 15.45
N ASP A 198 -3.41 -12.37 14.77
CA ASP A 198 -3.58 -13.79 14.40
C ASP A 198 -2.48 -14.27 13.45
N SER A 199 -1.95 -13.38 12.60
CA SER A 199 -0.78 -13.64 11.76
C SER A 199 0.54 -13.68 12.55
N GLY A 200 0.48 -13.44 13.86
CA GLY A 200 1.61 -13.50 14.80
C GLY A 200 2.53 -12.30 14.73
N PHE A 201 2.03 -11.14 14.36
CA PHE A 201 2.72 -9.86 14.52
C PHE A 201 2.43 -9.27 15.91
N LYS A 202 3.30 -8.37 16.37
CA LYS A 202 3.07 -7.53 17.55
C LYS A 202 2.74 -6.12 17.10
N ILE A 203 1.58 -5.60 17.52
CA ILE A 203 1.20 -4.21 17.24
C ILE A 203 2.10 -3.26 18.03
N LYS A 204 2.66 -2.26 17.36
CA LYS A 204 3.38 -1.14 17.98
C LYS A 204 2.54 0.12 18.03
N GLU A 205 1.89 0.44 16.92
CA GLU A 205 1.14 1.68 16.77
C GLU A 205 0.06 1.51 15.70
N ILE A 206 -1.09 2.14 15.89
CA ILE A 206 -2.15 2.26 14.88
C ILE A 206 -2.54 3.73 14.80
N ASP A 207 -2.19 4.36 13.68
CA ASP A 207 -2.51 5.75 13.37
C ASP A 207 -3.69 5.83 12.40
N THR A 208 -4.76 6.52 12.75
CA THR A 208 -5.92 6.72 11.88
C THR A 208 -5.99 8.17 11.39
N PHE A 209 -6.35 8.34 10.13
CA PHE A 209 -6.49 9.64 9.48
C PHE A 209 -7.85 9.81 8.84
N ASN A 210 -8.27 11.06 8.63
CA ASN A 210 -9.51 11.39 7.97
C ASN A 210 -10.71 10.67 8.56
N LEU A 211 -10.88 10.76 9.88
CA LEU A 211 -11.99 10.15 10.61
C LEU A 211 -12.06 8.62 10.47
N GLY A 212 -10.90 7.97 10.40
CA GLY A 212 -10.80 6.51 10.30
C GLY A 212 -10.83 5.93 8.89
N LEU A 213 -10.79 6.77 7.84
CA LEU A 213 -10.80 6.30 6.45
C LEU A 213 -9.47 5.75 5.96
N VAL A 214 -8.36 6.16 6.57
CA VAL A 214 -7.01 5.67 6.26
C VAL A 214 -6.34 5.33 7.57
N THR A 215 -5.75 4.15 7.64
CA THR A 215 -5.05 3.66 8.83
C THR A 215 -3.64 3.22 8.45
N ILE A 216 -2.68 3.58 9.29
CA ILE A 216 -1.32 3.06 9.24
C ILE A 216 -1.15 2.12 10.43
N TYR A 217 -0.85 0.87 10.15
CA TYR A 217 -0.51 -0.15 11.14
C TYR A 217 1.00 -0.31 11.17
N THR A 218 1.61 -0.10 12.33
CA THR A 218 3.02 -0.35 12.59
C THR A 218 3.13 -1.59 13.46
N VAL A 219 3.69 -2.65 12.91
CA VAL A 219 3.81 -3.95 13.58
C VAL A 219 5.23 -4.49 13.51
N THR A 220 5.57 -5.44 14.39
CA THR A 220 6.88 -6.09 14.38
C THR A 220 6.76 -7.60 14.32
N LYS A 221 7.74 -8.23 13.67
CA LYS A 221 7.97 -9.68 13.75
C LYS A 221 8.63 -10.00 15.10
N PRO A 222 8.00 -10.81 15.97
CA PRO A 222 8.57 -11.19 17.28
C PRO A 222 9.81 -12.07 17.15
#